data_61f62fb57dc87aeb2d1dc31b344d71d1
#
_entry.id   61f62fb57dc87aeb2d1dc31b344d71d1
#
_cell.length_a   1.000
_cell.length_b   1.000
_cell.length_c   1.000
_cell.angle_alpha   90.00
_cell.angle_beta   90.00
_cell.angle_gamma   90.00
#
_symmetry.space_group_name_H-M   'P 1'
#
loop_
_entity.id
_entity.type
_entity.pdbx_description
1 polymer ?
#
loop_
_entity_poly.entity_id
_entity_poly.type
_entity_poly.pdbx_seq_one_letter_code
_entity_poly.pdbx_strand_id
1 'polypeptide(L)'
;MSSKHSAGVVNAGRDKSIAGFLPINRFIQTPQEKSYWAAHTETDGRVQSVIKAPQGGHYVYINNEAVYVSPDLDVTVKEGDMVEAGDVLSSGLPNPSAVVEHKGVGEGRRYFTNRFRQLLKDSGITANRRNIELIARGLINHVELTDELDAYVPGDTVPYNMLEKYYEPRQDARRENGKRALDKYLEKPVLHYTIGTKIRPSVLKELQEFGLDNDLLVHDEPPPFKPHMIRAEAAAAHDPDWLASFQGAGISRRMMTAVHRGQTSNLKGTNYVPGVAADPNFGRPDNKGKIVAPINLLDEMKKKRQQAPVNLFDIEGPDDDFDYTTV
;
A
#
# COMPACT_ATOMS: atom_id res chain seq x y z
N MET A 1 -2.86 15.84 20.58
CA MET A 1 -1.90 16.26 19.53
C MET A 1 -1.95 17.77 19.42
N SER A 2 -0.79 18.44 19.37
CA SER A 2 -0.79 19.90 19.18
C SER A 2 -1.19 20.23 17.74
N SER A 3 -1.75 21.42 17.54
CA SER A 3 -2.12 21.92 16.19
C SER A 3 -0.94 21.95 15.21
N LYS A 4 0.28 22.00 15.70
CA LYS A 4 1.51 21.91 14.88
C LYS A 4 1.70 20.56 14.20
N HIS A 5 1.23 19.48 14.81
CA HIS A 5 1.34 18.12 14.23
C HIS A 5 0.19 17.79 13.27
N SER A 6 -0.95 18.46 13.42
CA SER A 6 -2.12 18.24 12.55
C SER A 6 -2.15 19.19 11.34
N ALA A 7 -1.50 20.36 11.42
CA ALA A 7 -1.54 21.39 10.38
C ALA A 7 -0.48 21.22 9.26
N GLY A 8 0.38 20.22 9.35
CA GLY A 8 1.54 20.06 8.46
C GLY A 8 2.72 20.96 8.88
N VAL A 9 3.88 20.69 8.32
CA VAL A 9 5.07 21.49 8.57
C VAL A 9 4.94 22.82 7.83
N VAL A 10 4.79 23.90 8.57
CA VAL A 10 4.56 25.26 8.04
C VAL A 10 5.69 25.76 7.13
N ASN A 11 6.87 25.15 7.20
CA ASN A 11 8.08 25.57 6.48
C ASN A 11 8.58 24.59 5.41
N ALA A 12 7.87 23.51 5.12
CA ALA A 12 8.18 22.73 3.94
C ALA A 12 7.85 23.56 2.70
N GLY A 13 8.87 23.81 1.88
CA GLY A 13 8.86 24.72 0.74
C GLY A 13 7.64 24.65 -0.18
N ARG A 14 7.74 25.11 -1.40
CA ARG A 14 6.64 25.34 -2.35
C ARG A 14 5.55 24.27 -2.47
N ASP A 15 5.78 23.03 -2.01
CA ASP A 15 4.80 21.95 -1.99
C ASP A 15 4.24 21.67 -0.59
N LYS A 16 3.47 22.62 -0.06
CA LYS A 16 2.72 22.45 1.20
C LYS A 16 1.73 21.26 1.20
N SER A 17 1.41 20.72 0.03
CA SER A 17 0.51 19.59 -0.15
C SER A 17 1.17 18.22 0.11
N ILE A 18 2.50 18.15 0.12
CA ILE A 18 3.25 16.89 0.14
C ILE A 18 3.87 16.61 1.52
N ALA A 19 3.93 17.58 2.44
CA ALA A 19 4.51 17.40 3.77
C ALA A 19 3.48 17.51 4.88
N GLY A 20 3.68 16.76 5.96
CA GLY A 20 2.85 16.79 7.17
C GLY A 20 1.85 15.65 7.27
N PHE A 21 0.96 15.74 8.28
CA PHE A 21 0.00 14.67 8.59
C PHE A 21 -1.11 14.51 7.54
N LEU A 22 -1.47 15.59 6.86
CA LEU A 22 -2.56 15.59 5.89
C LEU A 22 -2.28 14.70 4.67
N PRO A 23 -1.09 14.77 4.02
CA PRO A 23 -0.75 13.85 2.93
C PRO A 23 -0.68 12.39 3.37
N ILE A 24 -0.18 12.12 4.58
CA ILE A 24 -0.14 10.77 5.15
C ILE A 24 -1.55 10.20 5.26
N ASN A 25 -2.46 10.98 5.86
CA ASN A 25 -3.85 10.57 6.02
C ASN A 25 -4.56 10.38 4.68
N ARG A 26 -4.36 11.29 3.74
CA ARG A 26 -4.89 11.19 2.37
C ARG A 26 -4.39 9.94 1.64
N PHE A 27 -3.13 9.58 1.85
CA PHE A 27 -2.53 8.44 1.18
C PHE A 27 -3.03 7.09 1.70
N ILE A 28 -3.37 6.99 2.99
CA ILE A 28 -3.90 5.77 3.61
C ILE A 28 -5.40 5.60 3.29
N GLN A 29 -6.13 6.71 3.21
CA GLN A 29 -7.54 6.65 2.83
C GLN A 29 -7.65 6.22 1.38
N THR A 30 -8.38 5.15 1.13
CA THR A 30 -8.71 4.74 -0.23
C THR A 30 -9.43 5.88 -0.92
N PRO A 31 -8.97 6.23 -2.10
CA PRO A 31 -9.36 7.48 -2.71
C PRO A 31 -10.80 7.48 -3.20
N GLN A 32 -11.46 8.51 -2.81
CA GLN A 32 -12.44 9.13 -3.68
C GLN A 32 -11.66 9.99 -4.67
N GLU A 33 -12.09 10.03 -5.91
CA GLU A 33 -11.55 10.97 -6.90
C GLU A 33 -11.53 12.38 -6.34
N LYS A 34 -10.36 12.95 -6.22
CA LYS A 34 -10.16 14.31 -5.70
C LYS A 34 -9.10 15.01 -6.52
N SER A 35 -9.28 16.28 -6.71
CA SER A 35 -8.44 17.14 -7.56
C SER A 35 -6.94 17.16 -7.22
N TYR A 36 -6.55 16.69 -6.05
CA TYR A 36 -5.14 16.65 -5.63
C TYR A 36 -4.39 15.37 -6.01
N TRP A 37 -5.12 14.34 -6.46
CA TRP A 37 -4.49 13.12 -6.94
C TRP A 37 -3.92 13.35 -8.33
N ALA A 38 -2.75 12.79 -8.58
CA ALA A 38 -2.20 12.73 -9.92
C ALA A 38 -3.16 11.98 -10.84
N ALA A 39 -3.33 12.46 -12.06
CA ALA A 39 -4.09 11.77 -13.08
C ALA A 39 -3.32 10.54 -13.53
N HIS A 40 -4.01 9.41 -13.65
CA HIS A 40 -3.50 8.15 -14.16
C HIS A 40 -4.16 7.79 -15.49
N THR A 41 -3.44 7.07 -16.34
CA THR A 41 -4.06 6.46 -17.51
C THR A 41 -4.67 5.11 -17.14
N GLU A 42 -5.82 4.78 -17.74
CA GLU A 42 -6.47 3.48 -17.60
C GLU A 42 -6.05 2.51 -18.71
N THR A 43 -5.47 3.03 -19.78
CA THR A 43 -5.12 2.27 -20.99
C THR A 43 -3.63 2.34 -21.31
N ASP A 44 -3.13 1.24 -21.89
CA ASP A 44 -1.78 1.20 -22.46
C ASP A 44 -1.81 1.90 -23.83
N GLY A 45 -0.88 2.82 -24.11
CA GLY A 45 -0.86 3.45 -25.42
C GLY A 45 0.14 4.58 -25.57
N ARG A 46 -0.01 5.33 -26.65
CA ARG A 46 0.80 6.50 -26.94
C ARG A 46 0.00 7.77 -26.70
N VAL A 47 0.61 8.75 -26.04
CA VAL A 47 0.03 10.09 -25.87
C VAL A 47 -0.09 10.75 -27.25
N GLN A 48 -1.33 10.99 -27.68
CA GLN A 48 -1.63 11.57 -28.99
C GLN A 48 -1.56 13.10 -28.97
N SER A 49 -2.17 13.71 -27.96
CA SER A 49 -2.18 15.15 -27.80
C SER A 49 -2.47 15.57 -26.37
N VAL A 50 -2.04 16.79 -26.04
CA VAL A 50 -2.34 17.47 -24.77
C VAL A 50 -3.04 18.78 -25.06
N ILE A 51 -4.33 18.88 -24.74
CA ILE A 51 -5.19 20.02 -25.12
C ILE A 51 -5.68 20.71 -23.84
N LYS A 52 -5.72 22.04 -23.86
CA LYS A 52 -6.30 22.82 -22.75
C LYS A 52 -7.80 22.58 -22.65
N ALA A 53 -8.28 22.29 -21.45
CA ALA A 53 -9.70 22.11 -21.19
C ALA A 53 -10.43 23.45 -21.03
N PRO A 54 -11.68 23.60 -21.52
CA PRO A 54 -12.46 24.85 -21.39
C PRO A 54 -12.71 25.27 -19.94
N GLN A 55 -12.83 24.29 -19.04
CA GLN A 55 -13.03 24.52 -17.60
C GLN A 55 -11.72 24.76 -16.81
N GLY A 56 -10.59 24.89 -17.51
CA GLY A 56 -9.26 24.93 -16.94
C GLY A 56 -8.63 23.53 -16.86
N GLY A 57 -7.29 23.47 -16.72
CA GLY A 57 -6.55 22.21 -16.76
C GLY A 57 -6.30 21.70 -18.20
N HIS A 58 -6.04 20.41 -18.33
CA HIS A 58 -5.68 19.79 -19.62
C HIS A 58 -6.40 18.44 -19.81
N TYR A 59 -6.67 18.11 -21.05
CA TYR A 59 -7.02 16.76 -21.50
C TYR A 59 -5.80 16.11 -22.15
N VAL A 60 -5.43 14.95 -21.67
CA VAL A 60 -4.39 14.09 -22.27
C VAL A 60 -5.10 12.98 -23.01
N TYR A 61 -4.90 12.90 -24.32
CA TYR A 61 -5.52 11.89 -25.19
C TYR A 61 -4.56 10.71 -25.38
N ILE A 62 -5.06 9.51 -25.05
CA ILE A 62 -4.34 8.24 -25.21
C ILE A 62 -5.30 7.28 -25.89
N ASN A 63 -4.96 6.77 -27.09
CA ASN A 63 -5.82 5.86 -27.85
C ASN A 63 -7.29 6.32 -27.99
N ASN A 64 -7.52 7.62 -28.21
CA ASN A 64 -8.82 8.29 -28.27
C ASN A 64 -9.56 8.41 -26.92
N GLU A 65 -9.00 7.98 -25.82
CA GLU A 65 -9.53 8.25 -24.49
C GLU A 65 -8.94 9.54 -23.93
N ALA A 66 -9.79 10.36 -23.31
CA ALA A 66 -9.38 11.64 -22.76
C ALA A 66 -9.28 11.55 -21.24
N VAL A 67 -8.09 11.73 -20.70
CA VAL A 67 -7.86 11.82 -19.26
C VAL A 67 -7.76 13.28 -18.86
N TYR A 68 -8.60 13.70 -17.92
CA TYR A 68 -8.60 15.08 -17.43
C TYR A 68 -7.54 15.28 -16.34
N VAL A 69 -6.75 16.33 -16.49
CA VAL A 69 -5.77 16.80 -15.51
C VAL A 69 -6.26 18.13 -14.94
N SER A 70 -6.41 18.20 -13.62
CA SER A 70 -6.84 19.42 -12.92
C SER A 70 -5.93 20.61 -13.20
N PRO A 71 -6.44 21.87 -13.19
CA PRO A 71 -5.63 23.07 -13.39
C PRO A 71 -4.56 23.29 -12.31
N ASP A 72 -4.72 22.67 -11.14
CA ASP A 72 -3.77 22.73 -10.03
C ASP A 72 -2.56 21.77 -10.21
N LEU A 73 -2.59 20.95 -11.25
CA LEU A 73 -1.59 19.94 -11.54
C LEU A 73 -0.91 20.17 -12.89
N ASP A 74 0.41 20.03 -12.93
CA ASP A 74 1.17 20.14 -14.16
C ASP A 74 1.17 18.79 -14.91
N VAL A 75 0.98 18.82 -16.22
CA VAL A 75 1.12 17.62 -17.07
C VAL A 75 2.60 17.25 -17.18
N THR A 76 2.92 16.01 -16.87
CA THR A 76 4.31 15.50 -16.87
C THR A 76 4.70 14.77 -18.15
N VAL A 77 3.71 14.32 -18.91
CA VAL A 77 3.90 13.57 -20.17
C VAL A 77 3.85 14.50 -21.38
N LYS A 78 4.49 14.09 -22.48
CA LYS A 78 4.52 14.81 -23.74
C LYS A 78 3.85 14.00 -24.84
N GLU A 79 3.44 14.70 -25.90
CA GLU A 79 2.95 14.04 -27.11
C GLU A 79 4.01 13.10 -27.67
N GLY A 80 3.58 11.87 -27.93
CA GLY A 80 4.45 10.82 -28.43
C GLY A 80 5.00 9.88 -27.37
N ASP A 81 4.88 10.18 -26.09
CA ASP A 81 5.31 9.29 -25.01
C ASP A 81 4.49 8.02 -24.98
N MET A 82 5.14 6.89 -24.71
CA MET A 82 4.47 5.61 -24.44
C MET A 82 4.15 5.52 -22.98
N VAL A 83 2.91 5.22 -22.66
CA VAL A 83 2.42 5.07 -21.28
C VAL A 83 1.72 3.72 -21.11
N GLU A 84 1.84 3.15 -19.93
CA GLU A 84 1.17 1.92 -19.52
C GLU A 84 0.04 2.24 -18.54
N ALA A 85 -1.03 1.45 -18.53
CA ALA A 85 -2.14 1.65 -17.60
C ALA A 85 -1.63 1.68 -16.14
N GLY A 86 -2.07 2.69 -15.39
CA GLY A 86 -1.58 3.02 -14.05
C GLY A 86 -0.40 3.97 -14.02
N ASP A 87 0.11 4.40 -15.18
CA ASP A 87 1.16 5.44 -15.21
C ASP A 87 0.58 6.81 -14.89
N VAL A 88 1.42 7.64 -14.29
CA VAL A 88 1.07 8.99 -13.86
C VAL A 88 1.26 9.98 -15.00
N LEU A 89 0.22 10.73 -15.31
CA LEU A 89 0.18 11.73 -16.39
C LEU A 89 0.46 13.14 -15.91
N SER A 90 0.34 13.39 -14.60
CA SER A 90 0.48 14.72 -14.05
C SER A 90 1.32 14.75 -12.78
N SER A 91 1.71 15.95 -12.35
CA SER A 91 2.22 16.17 -11.00
C SER A 91 1.14 15.83 -9.97
N GLY A 92 1.53 15.75 -8.71
CA GLY A 92 0.62 15.42 -7.61
C GLY A 92 1.00 14.12 -6.91
N LEU A 93 0.15 13.69 -6.01
CA LEU A 93 0.34 12.44 -5.29
C LEU A 93 -0.33 11.30 -6.05
N PRO A 94 0.43 10.32 -6.59
CA PRO A 94 -0.17 9.17 -7.25
C PRO A 94 -1.08 8.39 -6.31
N ASN A 95 -2.27 8.07 -6.82
CA ASN A 95 -3.27 7.33 -6.09
C ASN A 95 -2.85 5.85 -5.91
N PRO A 96 -2.64 5.36 -4.68
CA PRO A 96 -2.22 3.98 -4.48
C PRO A 96 -3.25 2.96 -4.96
N SER A 97 -4.54 3.26 -4.91
CA SER A 97 -5.60 2.36 -5.39
C SER A 97 -5.53 2.18 -6.91
N ALA A 98 -5.32 3.27 -7.67
CA ALA A 98 -5.16 3.19 -9.12
C ALA A 98 -3.92 2.37 -9.50
N VAL A 99 -2.81 2.53 -8.76
CA VAL A 99 -1.62 1.69 -8.98
C VAL A 99 -1.91 0.22 -8.70
N VAL A 100 -2.65 -0.10 -7.64
CA VAL A 100 -3.06 -1.49 -7.32
C VAL A 100 -3.93 -2.06 -8.42
N GLU A 101 -4.95 -1.32 -8.85
CA GLU A 101 -5.90 -1.76 -9.86
C GLU A 101 -5.25 -2.07 -11.20
N HIS A 102 -4.36 -1.18 -11.68
CA HIS A 102 -3.77 -1.31 -13.01
C HIS A 102 -2.47 -2.10 -13.06
N LYS A 103 -1.68 -2.13 -11.96
CA LYS A 103 -0.36 -2.80 -11.92
C LYS A 103 -0.33 -4.06 -11.05
N GLY A 104 -1.41 -4.36 -10.36
CA GLY A 104 -1.54 -5.55 -9.54
C GLY A 104 -1.15 -5.36 -8.07
N VAL A 105 -1.48 -6.36 -7.25
CA VAL A 105 -1.26 -6.36 -5.80
C VAL A 105 0.23 -6.21 -5.44
N GLY A 106 1.12 -6.90 -6.15
CA GLY A 106 2.55 -6.89 -5.87
C GLY A 106 3.19 -5.52 -6.10
N GLU A 107 3.00 -4.95 -7.30
CA GLU A 107 3.47 -3.60 -7.62
C GLU A 107 2.80 -2.54 -6.74
N GLY A 108 1.52 -2.70 -6.46
CA GLY A 108 0.80 -1.83 -5.53
C GLY A 108 1.43 -1.79 -4.14
N ARG A 109 1.80 -2.94 -3.58
CA ARG A 109 2.51 -3.02 -2.29
C ARG A 109 3.89 -2.37 -2.34
N ARG A 110 4.66 -2.63 -3.39
CA ARG A 110 5.99 -2.05 -3.60
C ARG A 110 5.90 -0.52 -3.69
N TYR A 111 4.98 -0.02 -4.52
CA TYR A 111 4.70 1.41 -4.65
C TYR A 111 4.27 2.04 -3.32
N PHE A 112 3.26 1.44 -2.65
CA PHE A 112 2.74 1.94 -1.38
C PHE A 112 3.85 2.04 -0.34
N THR A 113 4.64 0.98 -0.16
CA THR A 113 5.72 0.93 0.83
C THR A 113 6.75 2.03 0.60
N ASN A 114 7.22 2.18 -0.64
CA ASN A 114 8.24 3.17 -0.98
C ASN A 114 7.70 4.60 -0.82
N ARG A 115 6.49 4.86 -1.33
CA ARG A 115 5.91 6.21 -1.29
C ARG A 115 5.48 6.61 0.11
N PHE A 116 4.90 5.70 0.85
CA PHE A 116 4.49 5.96 2.23
C PHE A 116 5.71 6.22 3.15
N ARG A 117 6.79 5.45 2.97
CA ARG A 117 8.06 5.70 3.66
C ARG A 117 8.59 7.10 3.35
N GLN A 118 8.56 7.51 2.08
CA GLN A 118 8.99 8.85 1.68
C GLN A 118 8.13 9.95 2.33
N LEU A 119 6.79 9.80 2.29
CA LEU A 119 5.88 10.77 2.92
C LEU A 119 6.11 10.90 4.43
N LEU A 120 6.36 9.78 5.12
CA LEU A 120 6.70 9.80 6.54
C LEU A 120 8.03 10.54 6.77
N LYS A 121 9.06 10.23 6.00
CA LYS A 121 10.37 10.90 6.07
C LYS A 121 10.25 12.41 5.81
N ASP A 122 9.51 12.82 4.81
CA ASP A 122 9.26 14.23 4.46
C ASP A 122 8.49 14.96 5.58
N SER A 123 7.73 14.21 6.36
CA SER A 123 7.00 14.69 7.55
C SER A 123 7.83 14.62 8.84
N GLY A 124 9.11 14.24 8.77
CA GLY A 124 10.00 14.11 9.93
C GLY A 124 9.75 12.86 10.77
N ILE A 125 9.07 11.85 10.23
CA ILE A 125 8.76 10.61 10.93
C ILE A 125 9.63 9.49 10.36
N THR A 126 10.50 8.92 11.19
CA THR A 126 11.28 7.72 10.84
C THR A 126 10.44 6.48 11.13
N ALA A 127 10.20 5.66 10.13
CA ALA A 127 9.46 4.40 10.27
C ALA A 127 10.26 3.25 9.67
N ASN A 128 10.26 2.12 10.36
CA ASN A 128 10.89 0.90 9.86
C ASN A 128 10.11 0.39 8.63
N ARG A 129 10.84 0.00 7.59
CA ARG A 129 10.28 -0.51 6.35
C ARG A 129 9.34 -1.71 6.59
N ARG A 130 9.69 -2.63 7.48
CA ARG A 130 8.86 -3.80 7.83
C ARG A 130 7.48 -3.41 8.37
N ASN A 131 7.42 -2.35 9.20
CA ASN A 131 6.13 -1.89 9.73
C ASN A 131 5.25 -1.31 8.61
N ILE A 132 5.85 -0.62 7.65
CA ILE A 132 5.13 -0.10 6.49
C ILE A 132 4.66 -1.25 5.59
N GLU A 133 5.49 -2.26 5.38
CA GLU A 133 5.12 -3.46 4.61
C GLU A 133 3.96 -4.24 5.26
N LEU A 134 3.89 -4.29 6.58
CA LEU A 134 2.74 -4.88 7.30
C LEU A 134 1.46 -4.08 7.04
N ILE A 135 1.53 -2.76 7.07
CA ILE A 135 0.40 -1.89 6.72
C ILE A 135 -0.01 -2.13 5.26
N ALA A 136 0.96 -2.14 4.35
CA ALA A 136 0.71 -2.40 2.93
C ALA A 136 0.02 -3.76 2.71
N ARG A 137 0.46 -4.81 3.41
CA ARG A 137 -0.17 -6.14 3.33
C ARG A 137 -1.60 -6.15 3.89
N GLY A 138 -1.88 -5.36 4.91
CA GLY A 138 -3.24 -5.24 5.45
C GLY A 138 -4.21 -4.52 4.50
N LEU A 139 -3.73 -3.48 3.79
CA LEU A 139 -4.55 -2.66 2.90
C LEU A 139 -4.61 -3.22 1.47
N ILE A 140 -3.53 -3.84 0.99
CA ILE A 140 -3.33 -4.29 -0.39
C ILE A 140 -3.13 -5.81 -0.39
N ASN A 141 -4.15 -6.53 -0.03
CA ASN A 141 -4.20 -8.00 -0.07
C ASN A 141 -5.58 -8.48 -0.48
N HIS A 142 -6.28 -7.73 -1.30
CA HIS A 142 -7.65 -8.04 -1.68
C HIS A 142 -7.83 -7.93 -3.19
N VAL A 143 -8.80 -8.65 -3.66
CA VAL A 143 -9.30 -8.59 -5.03
C VAL A 143 -10.80 -8.47 -5.00
N GLU A 144 -11.37 -7.78 -5.94
CA GLU A 144 -12.81 -7.69 -6.19
C GLU A 144 -13.16 -8.61 -7.35
N LEU A 145 -14.12 -9.48 -7.16
CA LEU A 145 -14.55 -10.42 -8.19
C LEU A 145 -15.35 -9.70 -9.27
N THR A 146 -15.05 -10.00 -10.52
CA THR A 146 -15.79 -9.50 -11.69
C THR A 146 -16.81 -10.52 -12.20
N ASP A 147 -16.56 -11.79 -11.96
CA ASP A 147 -17.41 -12.91 -12.32
C ASP A 147 -17.57 -13.87 -11.15
N GLU A 148 -18.48 -14.82 -11.26
CA GLU A 148 -18.67 -15.87 -10.26
C GLU A 148 -17.42 -16.75 -10.16
N LEU A 149 -16.97 -16.98 -8.95
CA LEU A 149 -15.85 -17.87 -8.66
C LEU A 149 -16.18 -18.71 -7.42
N ASP A 150 -16.38 -20.00 -7.60
CA ASP A 150 -16.81 -20.95 -6.57
C ASP A 150 -18.08 -20.50 -5.81
N ALA A 151 -17.95 -20.17 -4.53
CA ALA A 151 -19.04 -19.72 -3.68
C ALA A 151 -19.18 -18.19 -3.60
N TYR A 152 -18.34 -17.44 -4.31
CA TYR A 152 -18.32 -15.98 -4.30
C TYR A 152 -19.04 -15.42 -5.53
N VAL A 153 -19.66 -14.25 -5.35
CA VAL A 153 -20.40 -13.55 -6.41
C VAL A 153 -19.66 -12.29 -6.89
N PRO A 154 -19.95 -11.79 -8.09
CA PRO A 154 -19.39 -10.54 -8.59
C PRO A 154 -19.59 -9.39 -7.59
N GLY A 155 -18.54 -8.61 -7.36
CA GLY A 155 -18.49 -7.52 -6.39
C GLY A 155 -18.01 -7.93 -4.98
N ASP A 156 -17.85 -9.23 -4.71
CA ASP A 156 -17.26 -9.66 -3.45
C ASP A 156 -15.78 -9.30 -3.37
N THR A 157 -15.37 -8.84 -2.18
CA THR A 157 -13.97 -8.57 -1.87
C THR A 157 -13.35 -9.75 -1.15
N VAL A 158 -12.42 -10.43 -1.80
CA VAL A 158 -11.77 -11.65 -1.29
C VAL A 158 -10.30 -11.38 -1.01
N PRO A 159 -9.72 -11.91 0.10
CA PRO A 159 -8.29 -11.82 0.35
C PRO A 159 -7.48 -12.57 -0.72
N TYR A 160 -6.53 -11.87 -1.34
CA TYR A 160 -5.71 -12.42 -2.43
C TYR A 160 -4.95 -13.68 -2.02
N ASN A 161 -4.40 -13.73 -0.81
CA ASN A 161 -3.66 -14.90 -0.32
C ASN A 161 -4.54 -16.16 -0.16
N MET A 162 -5.84 -15.99 0.08
CA MET A 162 -6.79 -17.10 0.08
C MET A 162 -7.09 -17.54 -1.34
N LEU A 163 -7.35 -16.59 -2.21
CA LEU A 163 -7.58 -16.86 -3.63
C LEU A 163 -6.36 -17.57 -4.25
N GLU A 164 -5.16 -17.04 -4.08
CA GLU A 164 -3.92 -17.61 -4.62
C GLU A 164 -3.72 -19.08 -4.21
N LYS A 165 -4.09 -19.43 -2.97
CA LYS A 165 -3.92 -20.78 -2.45
C LYS A 165 -4.81 -21.81 -3.14
N TYR A 166 -6.01 -21.39 -3.55
CA TYR A 166 -7.02 -22.30 -4.14
C TYR A 166 -7.24 -22.07 -5.63
N TYR A 167 -6.60 -21.04 -6.21
CA TYR A 167 -6.73 -20.74 -7.62
C TYR A 167 -6.10 -21.82 -8.49
N GLU A 168 -6.93 -22.42 -9.32
CA GLU A 168 -6.48 -23.33 -10.38
C GLU A 168 -6.37 -22.55 -11.70
N PRO A 169 -5.24 -22.67 -12.41
CA PRO A 169 -5.07 -22.03 -13.70
C PRO A 169 -6.18 -22.47 -14.67
N ARG A 170 -6.67 -21.52 -15.46
CA ARG A 170 -7.72 -21.81 -16.45
C ARG A 170 -7.27 -22.83 -17.48
N GLN A 171 -8.22 -23.60 -18.04
CA GLN A 171 -7.92 -24.70 -18.96
C GLN A 171 -7.16 -24.25 -20.22
N ASP A 172 -7.41 -23.01 -20.68
CA ASP A 172 -6.78 -22.43 -21.86
C ASP A 172 -5.44 -21.73 -21.56
N ALA A 173 -4.97 -21.78 -20.31
CA ALA A 173 -3.70 -21.23 -19.92
C ALA A 173 -2.54 -21.95 -20.64
N ARG A 174 -1.61 -21.19 -21.18
CA ARG A 174 -0.48 -21.68 -21.97
C ARG A 174 0.85 -21.25 -21.36
N ARG A 175 1.87 -22.05 -21.61
CA ARG A 175 3.24 -21.69 -21.26
C ARG A 175 3.88 -20.96 -22.41
N GLU A 176 4.32 -19.74 -22.14
CA GLU A 176 4.92 -18.86 -23.15
C GLU A 176 6.26 -18.30 -22.67
N ASN A 177 7.12 -17.98 -23.61
CA ASN A 177 8.46 -17.48 -23.32
C ASN A 177 8.65 -16.07 -23.86
N GLY A 178 9.26 -15.21 -23.06
CA GLY A 178 9.73 -13.88 -23.46
C GLY A 178 8.65 -13.05 -24.15
N LYS A 179 8.93 -12.56 -25.34
CA LYS A 179 8.03 -11.66 -26.10
C LYS A 179 6.67 -12.26 -26.46
N ARG A 180 6.51 -13.58 -26.48
CA ARG A 180 5.22 -14.21 -26.77
C ARG A 180 4.23 -14.09 -25.62
N ALA A 181 4.73 -13.83 -24.40
CA ALA A 181 3.93 -13.58 -23.23
C ALA A 181 3.41 -12.13 -23.10
N LEU A 182 3.88 -11.21 -23.99
CA LEU A 182 3.43 -9.81 -23.97
C LEU A 182 1.92 -9.71 -24.15
N ASP A 183 1.33 -8.75 -23.47
CA ASP A 183 -0.10 -8.43 -23.42
C ASP A 183 -1.00 -9.54 -22.87
N LYS A 184 -0.44 -10.62 -22.34
CA LYS A 184 -1.14 -11.70 -21.65
C LYS A 184 -1.12 -11.51 -20.14
N TYR A 185 -1.97 -12.25 -19.45
CA TYR A 185 -2.14 -12.20 -18.00
C TYR A 185 -1.51 -13.41 -17.33
N LEU A 186 -0.78 -13.19 -16.23
CA LEU A 186 -0.17 -14.26 -15.46
C LEU A 186 -1.25 -15.12 -14.78
N GLU A 187 -1.16 -16.43 -14.95
CA GLU A 187 -1.98 -17.43 -14.25
C GLU A 187 -1.28 -18.01 -13.02
N LYS A 188 0.00 -17.72 -12.84
CA LYS A 188 0.79 -18.13 -11.70
C LYS A 188 1.68 -16.98 -11.24
N PRO A 189 1.81 -16.73 -9.93
CA PRO A 189 2.66 -15.65 -9.45
C PRO A 189 4.12 -15.89 -9.80
N VAL A 190 4.83 -14.83 -10.19
CA VAL A 190 6.26 -14.84 -10.50
C VAL A 190 6.89 -13.61 -9.87
N LEU A 191 7.94 -13.78 -9.06
CA LEU A 191 8.52 -12.71 -8.23
C LEU A 191 7.46 -12.08 -7.31
N HIS A 192 7.27 -10.77 -7.45
CA HIS A 192 6.23 -10.02 -6.75
C HIS A 192 4.96 -9.80 -7.61
N TYR A 193 5.01 -10.22 -8.88
CA TYR A 193 3.85 -10.17 -9.76
C TYR A 193 2.83 -11.25 -9.40
N THR A 194 1.62 -10.82 -9.19
CA THR A 194 0.50 -11.67 -8.75
C THR A 194 -0.27 -12.25 -9.93
N ILE A 195 -1.10 -13.24 -9.67
CA ILE A 195 -2.06 -13.77 -10.67
C ILE A 195 -2.87 -12.60 -11.23
N GLY A 196 -3.09 -12.59 -12.54
CA GLY A 196 -3.82 -11.52 -13.24
C GLY A 196 -2.99 -10.30 -13.59
N THR A 197 -1.70 -10.25 -13.25
CA THR A 197 -0.83 -9.16 -13.71
C THR A 197 -0.63 -9.27 -15.22
N LYS A 198 -0.96 -8.19 -15.95
CA LYS A 198 -0.72 -8.08 -17.39
C LYS A 198 0.79 -7.96 -17.65
N ILE A 199 1.33 -8.78 -18.53
CA ILE A 199 2.74 -8.75 -18.91
C ILE A 199 2.95 -7.62 -19.91
N ARG A 200 3.33 -6.45 -19.41
CA ARG A 200 3.73 -5.27 -20.18
C ARG A 200 5.22 -5.30 -20.48
N PRO A 201 5.71 -4.44 -21.37
CA PRO A 201 7.15 -4.34 -21.66
C PRO A 201 8.01 -4.09 -20.42
N SER A 202 7.53 -3.30 -19.47
CA SER A 202 8.20 -3.03 -18.19
C SER A 202 8.34 -4.30 -17.35
N VAL A 203 7.24 -5.07 -17.20
CA VAL A 203 7.21 -6.35 -16.48
C VAL A 203 8.13 -7.38 -17.14
N LEU A 204 8.03 -7.51 -18.48
CA LEU A 204 8.87 -8.45 -19.21
C LEU A 204 10.36 -8.15 -19.05
N LYS A 205 10.74 -6.86 -19.10
CA LYS A 205 12.13 -6.44 -18.90
C LYS A 205 12.64 -6.85 -17.53
N GLU A 206 11.86 -6.65 -16.46
CA GLU A 206 12.24 -7.04 -15.10
C GLU A 206 12.34 -8.57 -14.99
N LEU A 207 11.42 -9.34 -15.57
CA LEU A 207 11.50 -10.80 -15.59
C LEU A 207 12.75 -11.29 -16.33
N GLN A 208 13.15 -10.65 -17.42
CA GLN A 208 14.38 -10.95 -18.17
C GLN A 208 15.63 -10.66 -17.35
N GLU A 209 15.66 -9.56 -16.61
CA GLU A 209 16.78 -9.23 -15.72
C GLU A 209 17.02 -10.30 -14.65
N PHE A 210 15.96 -10.98 -14.20
CA PHE A 210 16.04 -12.10 -13.27
C PHE A 210 16.11 -13.49 -13.94
N GLY A 211 16.06 -13.56 -15.28
CA GLY A 211 16.07 -14.82 -16.02
C GLY A 211 14.82 -15.69 -15.85
N LEU A 212 13.69 -15.06 -15.50
CA LEU A 212 12.41 -15.71 -15.22
C LEU A 212 11.36 -15.48 -16.32
N ASP A 213 11.78 -15.05 -17.50
CA ASP A 213 10.92 -14.81 -18.65
C ASP A 213 10.60 -16.07 -19.46
N ASN A 214 11.16 -17.21 -19.05
CA ASN A 214 10.91 -18.51 -19.68
C ASN A 214 9.85 -19.29 -18.88
N ASP A 215 9.00 -20.02 -19.61
CA ASP A 215 7.99 -20.92 -19.03
C ASP A 215 6.92 -20.19 -18.19
N LEU A 216 6.53 -18.99 -18.62
CA LEU A 216 5.46 -18.22 -17.97
C LEU A 216 4.10 -18.84 -18.29
N LEU A 217 3.31 -19.17 -17.26
CA LEU A 217 1.94 -19.62 -17.43
C LEU A 217 1.03 -18.41 -17.59
N VAL A 218 0.43 -18.25 -18.75
CA VAL A 218 -0.32 -17.05 -19.13
C VAL A 218 -1.66 -17.38 -19.81
N HIS A 219 -2.57 -16.42 -19.75
CA HIS A 219 -3.86 -16.47 -20.44
C HIS A 219 -4.09 -15.19 -21.23
N ASP A 220 -4.86 -15.27 -22.32
CA ASP A 220 -5.11 -14.13 -23.21
C ASP A 220 -6.12 -13.13 -22.60
N GLU A 221 -7.02 -13.58 -21.73
CA GLU A 221 -8.03 -12.76 -21.06
C GLU A 221 -7.66 -12.49 -19.59
N PRO A 222 -8.12 -11.37 -19.00
CA PRO A 222 -7.94 -11.11 -17.59
C PRO A 222 -8.63 -12.19 -16.73
N PRO A 223 -8.14 -12.44 -15.50
CA PRO A 223 -8.82 -13.34 -14.58
C PRO A 223 -10.16 -12.75 -14.12
N PRO A 224 -11.08 -13.56 -13.54
CA PRO A 224 -12.39 -13.12 -13.09
C PRO A 224 -12.35 -12.27 -11.82
N PHE A 225 -11.29 -11.52 -11.63
CA PHE A 225 -11.12 -10.61 -10.49
C PHE A 225 -10.16 -9.46 -10.82
N LYS A 226 -10.28 -8.37 -10.08
CA LYS A 226 -9.41 -7.20 -10.17
C LYS A 226 -8.70 -6.96 -8.84
N PRO A 227 -7.42 -6.55 -8.86
CA PRO A 227 -6.74 -6.12 -7.64
C PRO A 227 -7.47 -4.95 -6.98
N HIS A 228 -7.63 -5.02 -5.67
CA HIS A 228 -8.36 -4.02 -4.91
C HIS A 228 -7.60 -3.59 -3.66
N MET A 229 -7.65 -2.29 -3.34
CA MET A 229 -7.13 -1.74 -2.09
C MET A 229 -8.30 -1.41 -1.17
N ILE A 230 -8.33 -2.02 0.01
CA ILE A 230 -9.39 -1.76 0.99
C ILE A 230 -9.11 -0.53 1.83
N ARG A 231 -10.17 0.03 2.42
CA ARG A 231 -10.07 1.13 3.38
C ARG A 231 -9.40 0.67 4.67
N ALA A 232 -8.62 1.55 5.28
CA ALA A 232 -7.96 1.25 6.55
C ALA A 232 -8.96 0.85 7.66
N GLU A 233 -10.14 1.46 7.69
CA GLU A 233 -11.20 1.13 8.65
C GLU A 233 -11.79 -0.27 8.41
N ALA A 234 -11.79 -0.73 7.16
CA ALA A 234 -12.32 -2.03 6.78
C ALA A 234 -11.29 -3.16 6.91
N ALA A 235 -9.99 -2.83 6.99
CA ALA A 235 -8.91 -3.82 6.98
C ALA A 235 -9.08 -4.91 8.04
N ALA A 236 -9.50 -4.54 9.24
CA ALA A 236 -9.73 -5.50 10.31
C ALA A 236 -10.94 -6.42 10.08
N ALA A 237 -11.98 -5.92 9.38
CA ALA A 237 -13.18 -6.71 9.09
C ALA A 237 -12.98 -7.68 7.92
N HIS A 238 -12.06 -7.37 7.01
CA HIS A 238 -11.71 -8.20 5.84
C HIS A 238 -10.50 -9.10 6.08
N ASP A 239 -10.02 -9.24 7.33
CA ASP A 239 -8.96 -10.18 7.64
C ASP A 239 -9.46 -11.63 7.45
N PRO A 240 -8.75 -12.48 6.70
CA PRO A 240 -9.16 -13.87 6.49
C PRO A 240 -9.12 -14.72 7.77
N ASP A 241 -8.35 -14.31 8.78
CA ASP A 241 -8.39 -14.94 10.10
C ASP A 241 -9.55 -14.36 10.91
N TRP A 242 -10.55 -15.21 11.19
CA TRP A 242 -11.74 -14.82 11.96
C TRP A 242 -11.40 -14.24 13.35
N LEU A 243 -10.31 -14.73 13.97
CA LEU A 243 -9.89 -14.24 15.28
C LEU A 243 -9.25 -12.86 15.18
N ALA A 244 -8.43 -12.61 14.18
CA ALA A 244 -7.85 -11.31 13.90
C ALA A 244 -8.94 -10.27 13.53
N SER A 245 -9.89 -10.65 12.70
CA SER A 245 -11.06 -9.84 12.35
C SER A 245 -11.90 -9.48 13.59
N PHE A 246 -12.22 -10.45 14.41
CA PHE A 246 -12.98 -10.24 15.65
C PHE A 246 -12.24 -9.30 16.62
N GLN A 247 -10.94 -9.53 16.82
CA GLN A 247 -10.13 -8.68 17.69
C GLN A 247 -10.01 -7.26 17.14
N GLY A 248 -9.76 -7.09 15.85
CA GLY A 248 -9.64 -5.79 15.21
C GLY A 248 -10.90 -4.94 15.34
N ALA A 249 -12.07 -5.51 15.06
CA ALA A 249 -13.35 -4.84 15.22
C ALA A 249 -13.65 -4.47 16.70
N GLY A 250 -13.32 -5.38 17.62
CA GLY A 250 -13.50 -5.15 19.05
C GLY A 250 -12.57 -4.07 19.61
N ILE A 251 -11.31 -4.04 19.19
CA ILE A 251 -10.31 -3.07 19.63
C ILE A 251 -10.72 -1.65 19.23
N SER A 252 -11.09 -1.43 17.98
CA SER A 252 -11.50 -0.10 17.49
C SER A 252 -12.65 0.48 18.31
N ARG A 253 -13.70 -0.31 18.56
CA ARG A 253 -14.85 0.12 19.38
C ARG A 253 -14.45 0.44 20.81
N ARG A 254 -13.63 -0.41 21.44
CA ARG A 254 -13.16 -0.22 22.81
C ARG A 254 -12.23 0.99 22.93
N MET A 255 -11.35 1.22 21.96
CA MET A 255 -10.52 2.42 21.93
C MET A 255 -11.37 3.69 21.84
N MET A 256 -12.34 3.75 20.94
CA MET A 256 -13.24 4.90 20.84
C MET A 256 -13.96 5.16 22.17
N THR A 257 -14.51 4.12 22.78
CA THR A 257 -15.19 4.23 24.09
C THR A 257 -14.25 4.72 25.19
N ALA A 258 -13.02 4.20 25.24
CA ALA A 258 -12.02 4.62 26.22
C ALA A 258 -11.60 6.09 26.03
N VAL A 259 -11.43 6.52 24.79
CA VAL A 259 -11.11 7.93 24.45
C VAL A 259 -12.25 8.86 24.90
N HIS A 260 -13.51 8.51 24.59
CA HIS A 260 -14.67 9.30 25.03
C HIS A 260 -14.79 9.40 26.55
N ARG A 261 -14.39 8.35 27.26
CA ARG A 261 -14.43 8.30 28.74
C ARG A 261 -13.15 8.81 29.40
N GLY A 262 -12.17 9.27 28.63
CA GLY A 262 -10.86 9.69 29.16
C GLY A 262 -10.12 8.58 29.90
N GLN A 263 -10.37 7.32 29.56
CA GLN A 263 -9.74 6.17 30.20
C GLN A 263 -8.30 5.98 29.72
N THR A 264 -7.40 5.67 30.65
CA THR A 264 -6.01 5.29 30.36
C THR A 264 -5.80 3.82 30.70
N SER A 265 -4.90 3.15 29.96
CA SER A 265 -4.49 1.78 30.26
C SER A 265 -3.08 1.78 30.85
N ASN A 266 -2.89 1.04 31.93
CA ASN A 266 -1.57 0.79 32.51
C ASN A 266 -0.94 -0.52 32.04
N LEU A 267 -1.58 -1.23 31.11
CA LEU A 267 -1.18 -2.54 30.56
C LEU A 267 -1.01 -3.66 31.63
N LYS A 268 -1.56 -3.47 32.83
CA LYS A 268 -1.47 -4.42 33.95
C LYS A 268 -2.69 -5.36 34.03
N GLY A 269 -3.48 -5.46 32.96
CA GLY A 269 -4.61 -6.38 32.89
C GLY A 269 -4.16 -7.83 32.89
N THR A 270 -5.11 -8.72 33.19
CA THR A 270 -4.89 -10.19 33.16
C THR A 270 -4.82 -10.76 31.74
N ASN A 271 -5.21 -9.98 30.73
CA ASN A 271 -5.13 -10.38 29.33
C ASN A 271 -3.76 -9.99 28.75
N TYR A 272 -3.04 -10.97 28.22
CA TYR A 272 -1.71 -10.78 27.62
C TYR A 272 -1.71 -10.06 26.28
N VAL A 273 -2.82 -10.02 25.56
CA VAL A 273 -2.91 -9.44 24.22
C VAL A 273 -2.46 -7.98 24.15
N PRO A 274 -2.87 -7.08 25.06
CA PRO A 274 -2.38 -5.71 25.07
C PRO A 274 -0.87 -5.60 25.32
N GLY A 275 -0.33 -6.48 26.18
CA GLY A 275 1.10 -6.52 26.45
C GLY A 275 1.92 -6.93 25.24
N VAL A 276 1.48 -7.95 24.51
CA VAL A 276 2.14 -8.42 23.28
C VAL A 276 2.04 -7.37 22.16
N ALA A 277 0.91 -6.68 22.05
CA ALA A 277 0.74 -5.62 21.06
C ALA A 277 1.63 -4.39 21.33
N ALA A 278 1.90 -4.09 22.62
CA ALA A 278 2.77 -2.99 23.00
C ALA A 278 4.27 -3.35 22.97
N ASP A 279 4.59 -4.61 23.23
CA ASP A 279 5.98 -5.12 23.24
C ASP A 279 6.05 -6.53 22.62
N PRO A 280 6.62 -6.66 21.43
CA PRO A 280 6.76 -7.96 20.76
C PRO A 280 7.67 -8.95 21.51
N ASN A 281 8.45 -8.49 22.47
CA ASN A 281 9.29 -9.34 23.30
C ASN A 281 8.59 -9.80 24.59
N PHE A 282 7.39 -9.30 24.85
CA PHE A 282 6.62 -9.69 26.03
C PHE A 282 6.43 -11.21 26.12
N GLY A 283 6.72 -11.77 27.28
CA GLY A 283 6.65 -13.22 27.51
C GLY A 283 7.82 -14.04 26.97
N ARG A 284 8.79 -13.43 26.28
CA ARG A 284 10.03 -14.10 25.86
C ARG A 284 11.10 -13.98 26.95
N PRO A 285 11.97 -14.98 27.09
CA PRO A 285 13.13 -14.87 27.97
C PRO A 285 14.10 -13.81 27.39
N ASP A 286 14.60 -12.93 28.26
CA ASP A 286 15.71 -12.03 27.92
C ASP A 286 17.04 -12.80 27.79
N ASN A 287 18.10 -12.10 27.41
CA ASN A 287 19.46 -12.69 27.31
C ASN A 287 20.00 -13.27 28.64
N LYS A 288 19.30 -13.03 29.76
CA LYS A 288 19.61 -13.56 31.10
C LYS A 288 18.65 -14.67 31.54
N GLY A 289 17.77 -15.12 30.64
CA GLY A 289 16.76 -16.16 30.91
C GLY A 289 15.58 -15.68 31.74
N LYS A 290 15.46 -14.38 32.01
CA LYS A 290 14.35 -13.80 32.74
C LYS A 290 13.20 -13.48 31.77
N ILE A 291 11.97 -13.89 32.10
CA ILE A 291 10.80 -13.58 31.28
C ILE A 291 10.56 -12.06 31.29
N VAL A 292 10.47 -11.48 30.10
CA VAL A 292 10.19 -10.06 29.92
C VAL A 292 8.75 -9.78 30.36
N ALA A 293 8.59 -8.95 31.41
CA ALA A 293 7.30 -8.47 31.87
C ALA A 293 6.78 -7.37 30.95
N PRO A 294 5.46 -7.09 30.96
CA PRO A 294 4.91 -5.98 30.18
C PRO A 294 5.61 -4.68 30.55
N ILE A 295 6.07 -3.96 29.53
CA ILE A 295 6.69 -2.65 29.72
C ILE A 295 5.65 -1.70 30.31
N ASN A 296 5.94 -1.13 31.46
CA ASN A 296 5.18 -0.01 31.96
C ASN A 296 5.65 1.26 31.23
N LEU A 297 5.00 1.54 30.10
CA LEU A 297 5.31 2.71 29.27
C LEU A 297 5.38 4.02 30.06
N LEU A 298 4.54 4.16 31.11
CA LEU A 298 4.57 5.34 31.98
C LEU A 298 5.84 5.41 32.85
N ASP A 299 6.32 4.28 33.34
CA ASP A 299 7.54 4.23 34.14
C ASP A 299 8.78 4.42 33.24
N GLU A 300 8.75 3.90 32.01
CA GLU A 300 9.82 4.17 31.03
C GLU A 300 9.82 5.63 30.57
N MET A 301 8.65 6.21 30.31
CA MET A 301 8.57 7.64 29.98
C MET A 301 9.04 8.54 31.14
N LYS A 302 8.74 8.15 32.39
CA LYS A 302 9.27 8.86 33.57
C LYS A 302 10.77 8.72 33.70
N LYS A 303 11.33 7.53 33.48
CA LYS A 303 12.78 7.29 33.50
C LYS A 303 13.48 8.06 32.38
N LYS A 304 12.91 8.10 31.16
CA LYS A 304 13.44 8.88 30.04
C LYS A 304 13.35 10.40 30.27
N ARG A 305 12.29 10.89 30.96
CA ARG A 305 12.20 12.30 31.37
C ARG A 305 13.23 12.69 32.43
N GLN A 306 13.68 11.76 33.25
CA GLN A 306 14.71 12.01 34.27
C GLN A 306 16.14 11.91 33.72
N GLN A 307 16.35 11.32 32.54
CA GLN A 307 17.67 11.03 31.97
C GLN A 307 18.16 11.99 30.89
N ALA A 308 17.52 13.12 30.67
CA ALA A 308 17.80 14.21 29.73
C ALA A 308 16.69 14.40 28.66
N PRO A 309 16.59 15.57 28.05
CA PRO A 309 15.60 15.81 26.98
C PRO A 309 16.08 15.11 25.71
N VAL A 310 15.82 13.81 25.63
CA VAL A 310 15.93 13.10 24.37
C VAL A 310 14.71 13.51 23.57
N ASN A 311 14.92 14.23 22.48
CA ASN A 311 13.90 14.42 21.46
C ASN A 311 13.37 13.03 21.09
N LEU A 312 12.07 12.82 21.21
CA LEU A 312 11.43 11.53 20.84
C LEU A 312 11.66 11.20 19.34
N PHE A 313 12.25 12.13 18.61
CA PHE A 313 12.56 12.05 17.18
C PHE A 313 14.01 11.66 16.87
N ASP A 314 14.88 11.60 17.90
CA ASP A 314 16.30 11.22 17.78
C ASP A 314 16.56 9.72 18.10
N ILE A 315 15.52 8.89 18.11
CA ILE A 315 15.71 7.45 18.16
C ILE A 315 16.09 7.01 16.73
N GLU A 316 17.37 7.10 16.44
CA GLU A 316 17.95 6.34 15.33
C GLU A 316 17.64 4.86 15.58
N GLY A 317 16.77 4.31 14.74
CA GLY A 317 16.61 2.86 14.68
C GLY A 317 17.95 2.26 14.22
N PRO A 318 18.23 1.00 14.57
CA PRO A 318 19.44 0.33 14.09
C PRO A 318 19.52 0.49 12.57
N ASP A 319 20.68 0.91 12.09
CA ASP A 319 20.99 1.17 10.70
C ASP A 319 20.44 0.06 9.80
N ASP A 320 19.78 0.46 8.74
CA ASP A 320 19.14 -0.38 7.71
C ASP A 320 20.17 -1.18 6.85
N ASP A 321 21.40 -1.39 7.33
CA ASP A 321 22.48 -2.11 6.65
C ASP A 321 22.42 -3.64 6.80
N PHE A 322 21.22 -4.21 6.99
CA PHE A 322 21.08 -5.67 6.87
C PHE A 322 20.92 -6.05 5.41
N ASP A 323 22.03 -6.52 4.84
CA ASP A 323 22.14 -7.13 3.52
C ASP A 323 21.31 -8.43 3.46
N TYR A 324 20.22 -8.43 2.68
CA TYR A 324 19.30 -9.56 2.51
C TYR A 324 19.72 -10.53 1.39
N THR A 325 21.01 -10.54 1.02
CA THR A 325 21.50 -11.41 -0.08
C THR A 325 21.88 -12.82 0.38
N THR A 326 21.75 -13.17 1.64
CA THR A 326 22.02 -14.53 2.13
C THR A 326 20.86 -15.08 2.98
N VAL A 327 19.89 -15.69 2.34
CA VAL A 327 19.23 -17.00 2.62
C VAL A 327 18.32 -17.36 1.46
#